data_43072a578bd9ec10437b88fcde55f707
#
_entry.id   43072a578bd9ec10437b88fcde55f707
#
_cell.length_a   1.000
_cell.length_b   1.000
_cell.length_c   1.000
_cell.angle_alpha   90.00
_cell.angle_beta   90.00
_cell.angle_gamma   90.00
#
_symmetry.space_group_name_H-M   'P 1'
#
loop_
_entity.id
_entity.type
_entity.pdbx_description
1 polymer ?
#
loop_
_entity_poly.entity_id
_entity_poly.type
_entity_poly.pdbx_seq_one_letter_code
_entity_poly.pdbx_strand_id
1 'polypeptide(L)'
;MDLKPQDYFEGKQLTIAEVIYHGDEATLKKILPTFSKEELNRPAKEDITLLFWALNNAIFEKKTPEYLRIITALVKAGADPLQPRPNGGSCPAEFMLKADDGIWIKAMLDGGLSPNALDKVHNQPIIFEAFKAKNIETLKVMLEYGADINTKNSLGNSLLIDALDSRAYDHVIYLLDKGADSSIQGNSGWTMGNQLQRFINRTQEGTETWDKLEEIKTTLIKHGGEWPPKPVKK
;
A
#
# COMPACT_ATOMS: atom_id res chain seq x y z
N MET A 1 -15.64 -19.83 -5.98
CA MET A 1 -16.95 -19.66 -5.30
C MET A 1 -17.58 -18.42 -5.92
N ASP A 2 -18.73 -18.58 -6.58
CA ASP A 2 -19.39 -17.46 -7.27
C ASP A 2 -20.15 -16.64 -6.21
N LEU A 3 -19.54 -15.55 -5.75
CA LEU A 3 -20.11 -14.64 -4.76
C LEU A 3 -21.19 -13.78 -5.43
N LYS A 4 -22.44 -13.88 -4.99
CA LYS A 4 -23.55 -13.12 -5.58
C LYS A 4 -23.88 -11.90 -4.73
N PRO A 5 -24.24 -10.76 -5.35
CA PRO A 5 -24.54 -9.52 -4.61
C PRO A 5 -25.61 -9.68 -3.53
N GLN A 6 -26.67 -10.43 -3.82
CA GLN A 6 -27.80 -10.67 -2.90
C GLN A 6 -27.42 -11.49 -1.65
N ASP A 7 -26.28 -12.14 -1.66
CA ASP A 7 -25.80 -12.90 -0.48
C ASP A 7 -25.23 -11.94 0.60
N TYR A 8 -24.88 -10.72 0.22
CA TYR A 8 -24.17 -9.75 1.07
C TYR A 8 -24.92 -8.43 1.24
N PHE A 9 -25.63 -7.96 0.20
CA PHE A 9 -26.23 -6.63 0.18
C PHE A 9 -27.76 -6.69 0.12
N GLU A 10 -28.40 -5.65 0.66
CA GLU A 10 -29.83 -5.47 0.66
C GLU A 10 -30.23 -4.04 0.23
N GLY A 11 -31.51 -3.87 -0.14
CA GLY A 11 -32.09 -2.58 -0.46
C GLY A 11 -31.31 -1.80 -1.52
N LYS A 12 -31.08 -0.53 -1.26
CA LYS A 12 -30.39 0.38 -2.19
C LYS A 12 -28.94 -0.04 -2.45
N GLN A 13 -28.24 -0.60 -1.46
CA GLN A 13 -26.88 -1.10 -1.66
C GLN A 13 -26.84 -2.32 -2.58
N LEU A 14 -27.85 -3.18 -2.58
CA LEU A 14 -27.94 -4.30 -3.53
C LEU A 14 -27.98 -3.81 -4.97
N THR A 15 -28.72 -2.76 -5.27
CA THR A 15 -28.78 -2.18 -6.63
C THR A 15 -27.40 -1.80 -7.16
N ILE A 16 -26.58 -1.10 -6.35
CA ILE A 16 -25.24 -0.71 -6.79
C ILE A 16 -24.27 -1.90 -6.79
N ALA A 17 -24.44 -2.85 -5.87
CA ALA A 17 -23.61 -4.06 -5.82
C ALA A 17 -23.82 -4.95 -7.06
N GLU A 18 -25.04 -5.05 -7.57
CA GLU A 18 -25.37 -5.73 -8.84
C GLU A 18 -24.72 -5.04 -10.05
N VAL A 19 -24.79 -3.70 -10.11
CA VAL A 19 -24.16 -2.91 -11.16
C VAL A 19 -22.64 -3.13 -11.17
N ILE A 20 -22.01 -3.16 -10.00
CA ILE A 20 -20.58 -3.46 -9.84
C ILE A 20 -20.28 -4.89 -10.29
N TYR A 21 -21.08 -5.87 -9.87
CA TYR A 21 -20.93 -7.27 -10.22
C TYR A 21 -20.92 -7.52 -11.73
N HIS A 22 -21.76 -6.79 -12.47
CA HIS A 22 -21.82 -6.88 -13.92
C HIS A 22 -20.80 -6.01 -14.66
N GLY A 23 -19.97 -5.23 -13.94
CA GLY A 23 -18.98 -4.33 -14.54
C GLY A 23 -19.61 -3.19 -15.34
N ASP A 24 -20.86 -2.82 -15.06
CA ASP A 24 -21.58 -1.76 -15.79
C ASP A 24 -21.19 -0.36 -15.28
N GLU A 25 -20.06 0.12 -15.77
CA GLU A 25 -19.52 1.45 -15.44
C GLU A 25 -20.51 2.58 -15.81
N ALA A 26 -21.21 2.44 -16.93
CA ALA A 26 -22.11 3.49 -17.42
C ALA A 26 -23.31 3.68 -16.49
N THR A 27 -23.93 2.59 -16.06
CA THR A 27 -25.02 2.62 -15.07
C THR A 27 -24.52 3.09 -13.71
N LEU A 28 -23.33 2.61 -13.27
CA LEU A 28 -22.72 3.04 -12.01
C LEU A 28 -22.59 4.56 -11.94
N LYS A 29 -22.04 5.20 -12.97
CA LYS A 29 -21.88 6.65 -13.04
C LYS A 29 -23.19 7.43 -12.93
N LYS A 30 -24.28 6.85 -13.44
CA LYS A 30 -25.61 7.48 -13.36
C LYS A 30 -26.21 7.40 -11.96
N ILE A 31 -25.99 6.28 -11.24
CA ILE A 31 -26.61 6.06 -9.93
C ILE A 31 -25.77 6.58 -8.76
N LEU A 32 -24.44 6.65 -8.89
CA LEU A 32 -23.54 7.11 -7.83
C LEU A 32 -23.96 8.46 -7.20
N PRO A 33 -24.38 9.49 -7.95
CA PRO A 33 -24.80 10.76 -7.36
C PRO A 33 -26.01 10.66 -6.43
N THR A 34 -26.76 9.57 -6.46
CA THR A 34 -27.93 9.33 -5.59
C THR A 34 -27.56 8.69 -4.26
N PHE A 35 -26.28 8.33 -4.05
CA PHE A 35 -25.78 7.72 -2.83
C PHE A 35 -25.07 8.74 -1.96
N SER A 36 -25.38 8.72 -0.66
CA SER A 36 -24.59 9.44 0.33
C SER A 36 -23.27 8.71 0.62
N LYS A 37 -22.29 9.45 1.19
CA LYS A 37 -21.04 8.82 1.64
C LYS A 37 -21.28 7.74 2.70
N GLU A 38 -22.27 7.92 3.56
CA GLU A 38 -22.67 6.92 4.55
C GLU A 38 -23.17 5.64 3.87
N GLU A 39 -24.03 5.75 2.88
CA GLU A 39 -24.54 4.61 2.12
C GLU A 39 -23.43 3.87 1.36
N LEU A 40 -22.44 4.60 0.80
CA LEU A 40 -21.30 4.00 0.11
C LEU A 40 -20.35 3.23 1.04
N ASN A 41 -20.24 3.67 2.29
CA ASN A 41 -19.27 3.14 3.25
C ASN A 41 -19.87 2.22 4.32
N ARG A 42 -21.21 2.09 4.36
CA ARG A 42 -21.88 1.21 5.33
C ARG A 42 -21.50 -0.25 5.04
N PRO A 43 -20.91 -0.96 6.02
CA PRO A 43 -20.61 -2.37 5.87
C PRO A 43 -21.90 -3.20 5.69
N ALA A 44 -21.86 -4.14 4.76
CA ALA A 44 -22.88 -5.15 4.56
C ALA A 44 -22.54 -6.42 5.34
N LYS A 45 -23.16 -7.54 5.00
CA LYS A 45 -22.86 -8.83 5.61
C LYS A 45 -21.36 -9.16 5.48
N GLU A 46 -20.79 -9.78 6.51
CA GLU A 46 -19.35 -10.10 6.60
C GLU A 46 -18.43 -8.87 6.52
N ASP A 47 -18.95 -7.72 6.94
CA ASP A 47 -18.23 -6.45 6.96
C ASP A 47 -17.74 -5.98 5.57
N ILE A 48 -18.36 -6.47 4.48
CA ILE A 48 -18.01 -6.11 3.12
C ILE A 48 -18.57 -4.71 2.80
N THR A 49 -17.70 -3.78 2.38
CA THR A 49 -18.12 -2.49 1.80
C THR A 49 -18.23 -2.60 0.28
N LEU A 50 -18.91 -1.65 -0.35
CA LEU A 50 -19.01 -1.60 -1.82
C LEU A 50 -17.64 -1.49 -2.49
N LEU A 51 -16.68 -0.83 -1.87
CA LEU A 51 -15.31 -0.75 -2.41
C LEU A 51 -14.58 -2.10 -2.34
N PHE A 52 -14.70 -2.85 -1.24
CA PHE A 52 -14.19 -4.23 -1.16
C PHE A 52 -14.90 -5.16 -2.14
N TRP A 53 -16.19 -4.97 -2.32
CA TRP A 53 -16.98 -5.72 -3.30
C TRP A 53 -16.44 -5.52 -4.72
N ALA A 54 -16.18 -4.26 -5.10
CA ALA A 54 -15.57 -3.93 -6.40
C ALA A 54 -14.18 -4.54 -6.57
N LEU A 55 -13.35 -4.49 -5.54
CA LEU A 55 -12.01 -5.09 -5.54
C LEU A 55 -12.06 -6.61 -5.70
N ASN A 56 -12.93 -7.30 -4.96
CA ASN A 56 -13.10 -8.75 -5.07
C ASN A 56 -13.51 -9.15 -6.48
N ASN A 57 -14.50 -8.47 -7.07
CA ASN A 57 -14.91 -8.77 -8.44
C ASN A 57 -13.79 -8.50 -9.46
N ALA A 58 -13.03 -7.40 -9.28
CA ALA A 58 -11.94 -7.05 -10.17
C ALA A 58 -10.77 -8.05 -10.12
N ILE A 59 -10.41 -8.52 -8.91
CA ILE A 59 -9.25 -9.40 -8.70
C ILE A 59 -9.56 -10.84 -9.11
N PHE A 60 -10.71 -11.36 -8.69
CA PHE A 60 -11.01 -12.79 -8.86
C PHE A 60 -11.70 -13.11 -10.17
N GLU A 61 -12.51 -12.19 -10.70
CA GLU A 61 -13.30 -12.45 -11.89
C GLU A 61 -12.67 -11.89 -13.17
N LYS A 62 -12.25 -10.62 -13.16
CA LYS A 62 -11.75 -9.95 -14.36
C LYS A 62 -10.80 -8.80 -14.04
N LYS A 63 -9.55 -8.90 -14.45
CA LYS A 63 -8.63 -7.76 -14.56
C LYS A 63 -8.99 -6.90 -15.78
N THR A 64 -10.15 -6.23 -15.77
CA THR A 64 -10.56 -5.40 -16.91
C THR A 64 -10.41 -3.92 -16.60
N PRO A 65 -10.10 -3.07 -17.61
CA PRO A 65 -10.06 -1.63 -17.43
C PRO A 65 -11.36 -1.04 -16.86
N GLU A 66 -12.51 -1.67 -17.14
CA GLU A 66 -13.82 -1.27 -16.61
C GLU A 66 -13.85 -1.34 -15.08
N TYR A 67 -13.38 -2.45 -14.49
CA TYR A 67 -13.35 -2.59 -13.03
C TYR A 67 -12.41 -1.61 -12.36
N LEU A 68 -11.28 -1.28 -12.97
CA LEU A 68 -10.39 -0.23 -12.46
C LEU A 68 -11.08 1.13 -12.46
N ARG A 69 -11.82 1.46 -13.51
CA ARG A 69 -12.62 2.70 -13.59
C ARG A 69 -13.77 2.72 -12.59
N ILE A 70 -14.40 1.57 -12.31
CA ILE A 70 -15.42 1.42 -11.25
C ILE A 70 -14.81 1.75 -9.89
N ILE A 71 -13.64 1.20 -9.54
CA ILE A 71 -12.94 1.49 -8.30
C ILE A 71 -12.64 3.01 -8.20
N THR A 72 -12.09 3.58 -9.26
CA THR A 72 -11.83 5.03 -9.34
C THR A 72 -13.09 5.85 -9.13
N ALA A 73 -14.20 5.47 -9.77
CA ALA A 73 -15.49 6.18 -9.66
C ALA A 73 -16.07 6.10 -8.25
N LEU A 74 -16.00 4.93 -7.60
CA LEU A 74 -16.44 4.74 -6.21
C LEU A 74 -15.66 5.65 -5.25
N VAL A 75 -14.33 5.67 -5.35
CA VAL A 75 -13.48 6.53 -4.50
C VAL A 75 -13.79 8.00 -4.74
N LYS A 76 -13.93 8.44 -6.00
CA LYS A 76 -14.35 9.82 -6.34
C LYS A 76 -15.70 10.20 -5.74
N ALA A 77 -16.64 9.26 -5.68
CA ALA A 77 -17.97 9.49 -5.12
C ALA A 77 -17.97 9.52 -3.57
N GLY A 78 -16.88 9.12 -2.91
CA GLY A 78 -16.72 9.16 -1.47
C GLY A 78 -16.66 7.80 -0.78
N ALA A 79 -16.53 6.69 -1.53
CA ALA A 79 -16.12 5.42 -0.95
C ALA A 79 -14.72 5.58 -0.36
N ASP A 80 -14.54 5.14 0.88
CA ASP A 80 -13.34 5.42 1.67
C ASP A 80 -12.32 4.26 1.59
N PRO A 81 -11.18 4.45 0.88
CA PRO A 81 -10.13 3.44 0.81
C PRO A 81 -9.45 3.15 2.15
N LEU A 82 -9.62 4.04 3.12
CA LEU A 82 -8.98 3.95 4.44
C LEU A 82 -9.95 3.47 5.53
N GLN A 83 -11.16 3.08 5.18
CA GLN A 83 -12.13 2.62 6.17
C GLN A 83 -11.66 1.33 6.83
N PRO A 84 -11.41 1.33 8.15
CA PRO A 84 -11.05 0.12 8.88
C PRO A 84 -12.18 -0.90 8.84
N ARG A 85 -11.84 -2.19 8.79
CA ARG A 85 -12.83 -3.24 8.99
C ARG A 85 -13.19 -3.36 10.47
N PRO A 86 -14.47 -3.60 10.82
CA PRO A 86 -14.90 -3.68 12.22
C PRO A 86 -14.09 -4.68 13.06
N ASN A 87 -13.62 -5.77 12.46
CA ASN A 87 -12.85 -6.82 13.13
C ASN A 87 -11.32 -6.64 13.03
N GLY A 88 -10.82 -5.43 12.75
CA GLY A 88 -9.40 -5.10 12.74
C GLY A 88 -8.62 -5.59 11.50
N GLY A 89 -9.30 -5.93 10.43
CA GLY A 89 -8.65 -6.27 9.15
C GLY A 89 -8.13 -5.02 8.42
N SER A 90 -7.23 -5.23 7.45
CA SER A 90 -6.71 -4.15 6.60
C SER A 90 -7.82 -3.40 5.89
N CYS A 91 -7.67 -2.08 5.79
CA CYS A 91 -8.53 -1.26 4.93
C CYS A 91 -8.27 -1.58 3.44
N PRO A 92 -9.13 -1.14 2.50
CA PRO A 92 -8.94 -1.39 1.07
C PRO A 92 -7.56 -1.00 0.55
N ALA A 93 -7.07 0.18 0.92
CA ALA A 93 -5.76 0.68 0.47
C ALA A 93 -4.60 -0.17 1.00
N GLU A 94 -4.59 -0.52 2.28
CA GLU A 94 -3.57 -1.40 2.86
C GLU A 94 -3.58 -2.79 2.23
N PHE A 95 -4.76 -3.32 1.93
CA PHE A 95 -4.89 -4.61 1.28
C PHE A 95 -4.27 -4.59 -0.13
N MET A 96 -4.51 -3.52 -0.90
CA MET A 96 -3.97 -3.38 -2.24
C MET A 96 -2.47 -3.04 -2.27
N LEU A 97 -1.93 -2.38 -1.25
CA LEU A 97 -0.50 -2.11 -1.13
C LEU A 97 0.33 -3.39 -0.93
N LYS A 98 -0.27 -4.45 -0.40
CA LYS A 98 0.35 -5.77 -0.24
C LYS A 98 0.29 -6.63 -1.51
N ALA A 99 -0.43 -6.19 -2.54
CA ALA A 99 -0.55 -6.90 -3.80
C ALA A 99 0.73 -6.81 -4.65
N ASP A 100 0.93 -7.78 -5.52
CA ASP A 100 2.07 -7.81 -6.44
C ASP A 100 1.83 -6.99 -7.72
N ASP A 101 0.69 -6.30 -7.83
CA ASP A 101 0.30 -5.48 -8.97
C ASP A 101 -0.17 -4.11 -8.49
N GLY A 102 0.46 -3.05 -9.00
CA GLY A 102 0.16 -1.67 -8.59
C GLY A 102 -1.13 -1.07 -9.18
N ILE A 103 -1.82 -1.77 -10.11
CA ILE A 103 -2.99 -1.22 -10.79
C ILE A 103 -4.16 -0.92 -9.84
N TRP A 104 -4.31 -1.69 -8.77
CA TRP A 104 -5.38 -1.54 -7.80
C TRP A 104 -5.23 -0.29 -6.94
N ILE A 105 -4.04 -0.11 -6.35
CA ILE A 105 -3.76 1.10 -5.57
C ILE A 105 -3.75 2.34 -6.48
N LYS A 106 -3.29 2.20 -7.74
CA LYS A 106 -3.34 3.26 -8.75
C LYS A 106 -4.78 3.73 -8.98
N ALA A 107 -5.73 2.81 -9.13
CA ALA A 107 -7.13 3.16 -9.32
C ALA A 107 -7.71 3.96 -8.14
N MET A 108 -7.29 3.68 -6.91
CA MET A 108 -7.68 4.45 -5.72
C MET A 108 -7.04 5.84 -5.69
N LEU A 109 -5.76 5.94 -6.06
CA LEU A 109 -5.06 7.22 -6.18
C LEU A 109 -5.68 8.10 -7.28
N ASP A 110 -6.03 7.51 -8.43
CA ASP A 110 -6.78 8.18 -9.50
C ASP A 110 -8.17 8.67 -9.01
N GLY A 111 -8.74 8.00 -8.03
CA GLY A 111 -9.99 8.36 -7.36
C GLY A 111 -9.87 9.48 -6.32
N GLY A 112 -8.65 9.85 -5.94
CA GLY A 112 -8.39 10.92 -4.97
C GLY A 112 -7.82 10.46 -3.63
N LEU A 113 -7.44 9.19 -3.47
CA LEU A 113 -6.65 8.77 -2.31
C LEU A 113 -5.31 9.53 -2.30
N SER A 114 -4.96 10.13 -1.17
CA SER A 114 -3.64 10.75 -1.03
C SER A 114 -2.55 9.68 -0.93
N PRO A 115 -1.42 9.81 -1.68
CA PRO A 115 -0.27 8.92 -1.51
C PRO A 115 0.41 9.10 -0.14
N ASN A 116 0.13 10.19 0.57
CA ASN A 116 0.61 10.47 1.92
C ASN A 116 -0.46 10.23 2.99
N ALA A 117 -1.51 9.46 2.67
CA ALA A 117 -2.57 9.16 3.61
C ALA A 117 -2.04 8.36 4.81
N LEU A 118 -2.66 8.62 5.97
CA LEU A 118 -2.42 7.86 7.19
C LEU A 118 -3.56 6.86 7.40
N ASP A 119 -3.24 5.65 7.86
CA ASP A 119 -4.27 4.72 8.29
C ASP A 119 -5.04 5.25 9.50
N LYS A 120 -6.32 4.86 9.63
CA LYS A 120 -7.21 5.38 10.68
C LYS A 120 -7.11 4.65 12.02
N VAL A 121 -6.32 3.60 12.11
CA VAL A 121 -6.16 2.80 13.32
C VAL A 121 -4.88 3.18 14.06
N HIS A 122 -3.75 3.24 13.35
CA HIS A 122 -2.44 3.46 13.95
C HIS A 122 -1.85 4.84 13.59
N ASN A 123 -2.55 5.61 12.76
CA ASN A 123 -2.09 6.92 12.25
C ASN A 123 -0.70 6.83 11.58
N GLN A 124 -0.50 5.75 10.82
CA GLN A 124 0.75 5.45 10.12
C GLN A 124 0.61 5.70 8.63
N PRO A 125 1.62 6.26 7.94
CA PRO A 125 1.59 6.41 6.50
C PRO A 125 1.37 5.06 5.81
N ILE A 126 0.35 4.96 4.97
CA ILE A 126 -0.04 3.68 4.34
C ILE A 126 1.04 3.10 3.43
N ILE A 127 1.96 3.93 2.92
CA ILE A 127 3.06 3.49 2.06
C ILE A 127 3.92 2.38 2.70
N PHE A 128 4.02 2.32 4.03
CA PHE A 128 4.76 1.28 4.74
C PHE A 128 4.20 -0.12 4.50
N GLU A 129 2.92 -0.25 4.14
CA GLU A 129 2.31 -1.53 3.80
C GLU A 129 2.85 -2.14 2.49
N ALA A 130 3.44 -1.32 1.61
CA ALA A 130 4.05 -1.78 0.36
C ALA A 130 5.23 -2.75 0.57
N PHE A 131 5.89 -2.71 1.74
CA PHE A 131 6.99 -3.64 2.06
C PHE A 131 6.54 -5.07 2.33
N LYS A 132 5.24 -5.31 2.42
CA LYS A 132 4.64 -6.64 2.55
C LYS A 132 4.34 -7.29 1.19
N ALA A 133 4.45 -6.53 0.09
CA ALA A 133 4.35 -7.05 -1.28
C ALA A 133 5.65 -7.80 -1.66
N LYS A 134 5.54 -8.76 -2.57
CA LYS A 134 6.69 -9.55 -3.05
C LYS A 134 7.60 -8.79 -4.02
N ASN A 135 7.10 -7.68 -4.58
CA ASN A 135 7.81 -6.86 -5.54
C ASN A 135 7.57 -5.37 -5.29
N ILE A 136 8.24 -4.51 -6.05
CA ILE A 136 8.23 -3.06 -5.84
C ILE A 136 7.06 -2.30 -6.50
N GLU A 137 6.12 -2.99 -7.17
CA GLU A 137 5.15 -2.31 -8.05
C GLU A 137 4.24 -1.35 -7.29
N THR A 138 3.75 -1.70 -6.10
CA THR A 138 2.91 -0.81 -5.30
C THR A 138 3.69 0.36 -4.73
N LEU A 139 4.92 0.15 -4.26
CA LEU A 139 5.82 1.23 -3.81
C LEU A 139 6.10 2.22 -4.95
N LYS A 140 6.39 1.70 -6.14
CA LYS A 140 6.65 2.51 -7.33
C LYS A 140 5.48 3.43 -7.65
N VAL A 141 4.26 2.88 -7.69
CA VAL A 141 3.04 3.66 -7.93
C VAL A 141 2.87 4.74 -6.87
N MET A 142 3.06 4.43 -5.58
CA MET A 142 2.94 5.43 -4.51
C MET A 142 3.90 6.59 -4.68
N LEU A 143 5.16 6.33 -5.03
CA LEU A 143 6.17 7.36 -5.27
C LEU A 143 5.88 8.16 -6.55
N GLU A 144 5.41 7.53 -7.62
CA GLU A 144 4.98 8.21 -8.85
C GLU A 144 3.82 9.19 -8.61
N TYR A 145 2.95 8.90 -7.64
CA TYR A 145 1.85 9.79 -7.24
C TYR A 145 2.25 10.83 -6.18
N GLY A 146 3.52 10.92 -5.82
CA GLY A 146 4.05 11.95 -4.95
C GLY A 146 4.05 11.61 -3.46
N ALA A 147 4.11 10.32 -3.11
CA ALA A 147 4.39 9.94 -1.73
C ALA A 147 5.74 10.51 -1.27
N ASP A 148 5.79 11.01 -0.03
CA ASP A 148 7.04 11.48 0.56
C ASP A 148 7.98 10.30 0.83
N ILE A 149 9.06 10.22 0.04
CA ILE A 149 10.07 9.16 0.14
C ILE A 149 10.84 9.18 1.47
N ASN A 150 10.79 10.29 2.19
CA ASN A 150 11.48 10.50 3.46
C ASN A 150 10.53 10.50 4.67
N THR A 151 9.29 10.07 4.49
CA THR A 151 8.32 9.96 5.59
C THR A 151 8.78 8.97 6.65
N LYS A 152 8.30 9.17 7.87
CA LYS A 152 8.56 8.27 9.02
C LYS A 152 7.29 7.56 9.46
N ASN A 153 7.44 6.34 9.95
CA ASN A 153 6.35 5.61 10.59
C ASN A 153 6.12 6.07 12.04
N SER A 154 5.13 5.51 12.70
CA SER A 154 4.78 5.81 14.10
C SER A 154 5.91 5.49 15.10
N LEU A 155 6.86 4.62 14.72
CA LEU A 155 8.06 4.31 15.50
C LEU A 155 9.22 5.27 15.19
N GLY A 156 9.03 6.27 14.31
CA GLY A 156 10.04 7.22 13.89
C GLY A 156 11.07 6.67 12.89
N ASN A 157 10.86 5.48 12.34
CA ASN A 157 11.75 4.90 11.34
C ASN A 157 11.43 5.44 9.94
N SER A 158 12.47 5.66 9.13
CA SER A 158 12.32 5.99 7.70
C SER A 158 11.87 4.78 6.89
N LEU A 159 11.43 5.02 5.65
CA LEU A 159 11.12 3.95 4.70
C LEU A 159 12.30 2.99 4.49
N LEU A 160 13.54 3.51 4.42
CA LEU A 160 14.74 2.69 4.26
C LEU A 160 14.97 1.74 5.45
N ILE A 161 14.80 2.24 6.68
CA ILE A 161 14.97 1.42 7.89
C ILE A 161 13.89 0.34 7.94
N ASP A 162 12.63 0.71 7.72
CA ASP A 162 11.50 -0.21 7.81
C ASP A 162 11.52 -1.28 6.71
N ALA A 163 11.86 -0.89 5.47
CA ALA A 163 12.04 -1.83 4.36
C ALA A 163 13.15 -2.84 4.64
N LEU A 164 14.26 -2.39 5.22
CA LEU A 164 15.39 -3.25 5.59
C LEU A 164 14.99 -4.22 6.72
N ASP A 165 14.30 -3.74 7.76
CA ASP A 165 13.78 -4.56 8.85
C ASP A 165 12.75 -5.59 8.36
N SER A 166 11.96 -5.23 7.38
CA SER A 166 10.99 -6.11 6.71
C SER A 166 11.63 -7.10 5.73
N ARG A 167 12.96 -7.03 5.52
CA ARG A 167 13.71 -7.81 4.52
C ARG A 167 13.23 -7.58 3.08
N ALA A 168 12.64 -6.44 2.82
CA ALA A 168 12.18 -6.00 1.51
C ALA A 168 13.37 -5.39 0.72
N TYR A 169 14.38 -6.20 0.41
CA TYR A 169 15.68 -5.73 -0.09
C TYR A 169 15.59 -5.02 -1.44
N ASP A 170 14.76 -5.52 -2.36
CA ASP A 170 14.54 -4.85 -3.65
C ASP A 170 13.86 -3.48 -3.47
N HIS A 171 13.01 -3.34 -2.47
CA HIS A 171 12.41 -2.04 -2.10
C HIS A 171 13.48 -1.08 -1.56
N VAL A 172 14.43 -1.56 -0.74
CA VAL A 172 15.54 -0.73 -0.24
C VAL A 172 16.39 -0.20 -1.40
N ILE A 173 16.77 -1.08 -2.34
CA ILE A 173 17.54 -0.70 -3.53
C ILE A 173 16.77 0.35 -4.34
N TYR A 174 15.50 0.11 -4.61
CA TYR A 174 14.65 1.04 -5.34
C TYR A 174 14.53 2.41 -4.65
N LEU A 175 14.34 2.44 -3.32
CA LEU A 175 14.29 3.67 -2.54
C LEU A 175 15.60 4.47 -2.63
N LEU A 176 16.75 3.80 -2.52
CA LEU A 176 18.06 4.43 -2.68
C LEU A 176 18.25 5.01 -4.09
N ASP A 177 17.88 4.25 -5.13
CA ASP A 177 17.95 4.69 -6.53
C ASP A 177 17.01 5.89 -6.82
N LYS A 178 15.93 6.03 -6.04
CA LYS A 178 15.00 7.17 -6.11
C LYS A 178 15.40 8.34 -5.20
N GLY A 179 16.52 8.25 -4.52
CA GLY A 179 17.08 9.35 -3.73
C GLY A 179 16.53 9.46 -2.31
N ALA A 180 16.07 8.37 -1.71
CA ALA A 180 15.73 8.36 -0.30
C ALA A 180 16.95 8.77 0.55
N ASP A 181 16.71 9.62 1.55
CA ASP A 181 17.76 10.12 2.44
C ASP A 181 18.21 9.04 3.43
N SER A 182 19.37 8.45 3.17
CA SER A 182 19.97 7.40 4.01
C SER A 182 20.50 7.91 5.35
N SER A 183 20.60 9.21 5.56
CA SER A 183 21.08 9.83 6.81
C SER A 183 20.00 9.97 7.88
N ILE A 184 18.73 9.75 7.52
CA ILE A 184 17.62 9.85 8.46
C ILE A 184 17.77 8.82 9.58
N GLN A 185 17.73 9.33 10.82
CA GLN A 185 17.78 8.51 12.03
C GLN A 185 16.37 8.11 12.48
N GLY A 186 16.22 6.85 12.85
CA GLY A 186 15.06 6.35 13.59
C GLY A 186 15.10 6.75 15.06
N ASN A 187 14.12 6.31 15.84
CA ASN A 187 13.99 6.64 17.27
C ASN A 187 15.19 6.21 18.12
N SER A 188 15.90 5.16 17.74
CA SER A 188 17.09 4.67 18.44
C SER A 188 18.37 5.43 18.05
N GLY A 189 18.27 6.46 17.19
CA GLY A 189 19.41 7.15 16.61
C GLY A 189 20.15 6.38 15.50
N TRP A 190 19.60 5.23 15.10
CA TRP A 190 20.16 4.41 14.02
C TRP A 190 19.74 4.95 12.66
N THR A 191 20.69 4.94 11.72
CA THR A 191 20.41 5.11 10.29
C THR A 191 20.19 3.76 9.63
N MET A 192 19.75 3.76 8.37
CA MET A 192 19.70 2.52 7.59
C MET A 192 21.09 1.87 7.43
N GLY A 193 22.17 2.67 7.40
CA GLY A 193 23.54 2.17 7.36
C GLY A 193 23.93 1.36 8.61
N ASN A 194 23.55 1.83 9.80
CA ASN A 194 23.76 1.08 11.05
C ASN A 194 23.02 -0.26 11.04
N GLN A 195 21.78 -0.27 10.57
CA GLN A 195 20.96 -1.47 10.48
C GLN A 195 21.53 -2.46 9.45
N LEU A 196 21.95 -1.95 8.29
CA LEU A 196 22.58 -2.74 7.23
C LEU A 196 23.86 -3.42 7.72
N GLN A 197 24.75 -2.67 8.39
CA GLN A 197 25.98 -3.23 8.95
C GLN A 197 25.69 -4.34 9.96
N ARG A 198 24.68 -4.15 10.82
CA ARG A 198 24.25 -5.18 11.75
C ARG A 198 23.78 -6.45 11.04
N PHE A 199 23.04 -6.32 9.94
CA PHE A 199 22.56 -7.46 9.18
C PHE A 199 23.70 -8.17 8.45
N ILE A 200 24.61 -7.44 7.80
CA ILE A 200 25.79 -8.02 7.14
C ILE A 200 26.62 -8.82 8.16
N ASN A 201 26.91 -8.25 9.35
CA ASN A 201 27.71 -8.90 10.38
C ASN A 201 27.08 -10.18 10.97
N ARG A 202 25.77 -10.37 10.79
CA ARG A 202 25.03 -11.54 11.31
C ARG A 202 24.64 -12.54 10.22
N THR A 203 24.87 -12.21 8.98
CA THR A 203 24.52 -13.06 7.84
C THR A 203 25.76 -13.81 7.37
N GLN A 204 25.62 -15.09 7.11
CA GLN A 204 26.70 -15.91 6.61
C GLN A 204 27.12 -15.45 5.22
N GLU A 205 28.39 -15.19 5.04
CA GLU A 205 28.99 -14.82 3.75
C GLU A 205 28.75 -15.90 2.68
N GLY A 206 28.49 -15.47 1.45
CA GLY A 206 28.23 -16.36 0.32
C GLY A 206 26.80 -16.90 0.25
N THR A 207 25.89 -16.44 1.11
CA THR A 207 24.46 -16.72 0.97
C THR A 207 23.78 -15.68 0.07
N GLU A 208 22.65 -16.05 -0.55
CA GLU A 208 21.84 -15.13 -1.34
C GLU A 208 21.44 -13.86 -0.55
N THR A 209 21.11 -14.04 0.73
CA THR A 209 20.80 -12.90 1.63
C THR A 209 22.02 -12.00 1.82
N TRP A 210 23.21 -12.56 1.98
CA TRP A 210 24.44 -11.78 2.11
C TRP A 210 24.75 -11.01 0.83
N ASP A 211 24.59 -11.64 -0.33
CA ASP A 211 24.78 -10.99 -1.63
C ASP A 211 23.83 -9.79 -1.81
N LYS A 212 22.56 -9.94 -1.40
CA LYS A 212 21.59 -8.83 -1.43
C LYS A 212 21.97 -7.70 -0.48
N LEU A 213 22.46 -7.99 0.72
CA LEU A 213 22.91 -6.96 1.65
C LEU A 213 24.15 -6.23 1.14
N GLU A 214 25.09 -6.92 0.47
CA GLU A 214 26.25 -6.29 -0.19
C GLU A 214 25.84 -5.44 -1.41
N GLU A 215 24.81 -5.85 -2.16
CA GLU A 215 24.21 -5.06 -3.23
C GLU A 215 23.62 -3.75 -2.67
N ILE A 216 22.88 -3.81 -1.56
CA ILE A 216 22.36 -2.63 -0.86
C ILE A 216 23.50 -1.71 -0.40
N LYS A 217 24.56 -2.25 0.18
CA LYS A 217 25.74 -1.48 0.60
C LYS A 217 26.38 -0.75 -0.58
N THR A 218 26.56 -1.45 -1.69
CA THR A 218 27.12 -0.87 -2.93
C THR A 218 26.23 0.26 -3.44
N THR A 219 24.90 0.06 -3.44
CA THR A 219 23.93 1.08 -3.85
C THR A 219 23.94 2.29 -2.92
N LEU A 220 24.00 2.06 -1.60
CA LEU A 220 24.12 3.12 -0.59
C LEU A 220 25.34 4.01 -0.86
N ILE A 221 26.52 3.40 -1.05
CA ILE A 221 27.78 4.12 -1.32
C ILE A 221 27.70 4.88 -2.64
N LYS A 222 27.16 4.25 -3.70
CA LYS A 222 26.96 4.88 -5.01
C LYS A 222 26.14 6.16 -4.92
N HIS A 223 25.16 6.22 -4.03
CA HIS A 223 24.31 7.39 -3.80
C HIS A 223 24.83 8.34 -2.70
N GLY A 224 26.09 8.19 -2.30
CA GLY A 224 26.75 9.09 -1.34
C GLY A 224 26.41 8.81 0.12
N GLY A 225 25.80 7.67 0.42
CA GLY A 225 25.57 7.24 1.80
C GLY A 225 26.88 6.92 2.53
N GLU A 226 26.90 7.20 3.84
CA GLU A 226 28.07 7.00 4.67
C GLU A 226 28.31 5.50 4.94
N TRP A 227 29.52 5.02 4.61
CA TRP A 227 29.96 3.67 4.91
C TRP A 227 31.45 3.62 5.27
N PRO A 228 31.88 2.96 6.39
CA PRO A 228 30.98 2.41 7.41
C PRO A 228 30.15 3.48 8.12
N PRO A 229 28.97 3.13 8.66
CA PRO A 229 28.15 4.11 9.36
C PRO A 229 28.80 4.56 10.67
N LYS A 230 28.52 5.79 11.08
CA LYS A 230 28.97 6.31 12.38
C LYS A 230 28.37 5.46 13.51
N PRO A 231 29.15 5.16 14.56
CA PRO A 231 28.63 4.50 15.75
C PRO A 231 27.51 5.33 16.37
N VAL A 232 26.43 4.67 16.77
CA VAL A 232 25.38 5.32 17.55
C VAL A 232 25.89 5.54 18.97
N LYS A 233 25.89 6.81 19.42
CA LYS A 233 26.21 7.14 20.80
C LYS A 233 25.13 6.54 21.72
N LYS A 234 25.57 5.75 22.69
CA LYS A 234 24.71 5.24 23.77
C LYS A 234 24.27 6.35 24.71
#